data_df47894f022c586527757e8c153f04ef
#
_entry.id   df47894f022c586527757e8c153f04ef
#
_cell.length_a   1.000
_cell.length_b   1.000
_cell.length_c   1.000
_cell.angle_alpha   90.00
_cell.angle_beta   90.00
_cell.angle_gamma   90.00
#
_symmetry.space_group_name_H-M   'P 1'
#
loop_
_entity.id
_entity.type
_entity.pdbx_description
1 polymer ?
#
loop_
_entity_poly.entity_id
_entity_poly.type
_entity_poly.pdbx_seq_one_letter_code
_entity_poly.pdbx_strand_id
1 'polypeptide(L)'
;MSDNIRNGFFLLFKKEGLDIEREARAGYAVSDLGELDFYIYSYRDGIYRQVAIGENKQWGEYNDSIGQLLGYMDNNTQFGFTIIYNKDTRLNTVLNGRKRILQEFEIEGDFKVVGEIEEVEGMTDVLRTSHENPEKPGNYFYLYHFVFNVCKPERKRSANISRKRTRKKK
;
A
#
# COMPACT_ATOMS: atom_id res chain seq x y z
N MET A 1 -7.78 0.97 12.28
CA MET A 1 -6.45 1.49 11.94
C MET A 1 -6.45 2.35 10.68
N SER A 2 -7.08 1.91 9.63
CA SER A 2 -7.26 2.67 8.39
C SER A 2 -7.82 4.09 8.60
N ASP A 3 -8.71 4.30 9.60
CA ASP A 3 -9.25 5.63 9.94
C ASP A 3 -8.19 6.64 10.37
N ASN A 4 -7.19 6.21 11.15
CA ASN A 4 -6.11 7.09 11.58
C ASN A 4 -5.19 7.45 10.43
N ILE A 5 -4.94 6.50 9.51
CA ILE A 5 -4.17 6.73 8.28
C ILE A 5 -4.94 7.68 7.37
N ARG A 6 -6.24 7.44 7.15
CA ARG A 6 -7.12 8.32 6.39
C ARG A 6 -7.10 9.75 6.94
N ASN A 7 -7.30 9.91 8.24
CA ASN A 7 -7.34 11.23 8.87
C ASN A 7 -6.01 11.97 8.72
N GLY A 8 -4.87 11.26 8.80
CA GLY A 8 -3.56 11.83 8.49
C GLY A 8 -3.45 12.30 7.05
N PHE A 9 -3.83 11.48 6.10
CA PHE A 9 -3.84 11.82 4.67
C PHE A 9 -4.84 12.93 4.35
N PHE A 10 -6.04 12.91 4.93
CA PHE A 10 -7.05 13.95 4.73
C PHE A 10 -6.52 15.34 5.08
N LEU A 11 -5.82 15.47 6.21
CA LEU A 11 -5.24 16.75 6.63
C LEU A 11 -4.13 17.23 5.69
N LEU A 12 -3.33 16.30 5.14
CA LEU A 12 -2.25 16.61 4.20
C LEU A 12 -2.79 16.96 2.82
N PHE A 13 -3.71 16.16 2.29
CA PHE A 13 -4.17 16.30 0.90
C PHE A 13 -5.23 17.36 0.70
N LYS A 14 -6.02 17.70 1.73
CA LYS A 14 -7.03 18.75 1.62
C LYS A 14 -6.43 20.10 1.24
N LYS A 15 -5.21 20.41 1.70
CA LYS A 15 -4.48 21.60 1.31
C LYS A 15 -4.13 21.63 -0.18
N GLU A 16 -3.93 20.45 -0.77
CA GLU A 16 -3.59 20.26 -2.20
C GLU A 16 -4.86 20.14 -3.08
N GLY A 17 -6.06 20.25 -2.48
CA GLY A 17 -7.33 20.10 -3.18
C GLY A 17 -7.61 18.65 -3.61
N LEU A 18 -7.14 17.71 -2.80
CA LEU A 18 -7.41 16.27 -2.95
C LEU A 18 -8.35 15.82 -1.85
N ASP A 19 -9.28 14.95 -2.20
CA ASP A 19 -10.16 14.26 -1.28
C ASP A 19 -9.82 12.77 -1.22
N ILE A 20 -10.15 12.14 -0.10
CA ILE A 20 -9.89 10.72 0.14
C ILE A 20 -11.13 10.05 0.69
N GLU A 21 -11.58 9.00 0.02
CA GLU A 21 -12.62 8.09 0.49
C GLU A 21 -12.00 6.75 0.92
N ARG A 22 -12.66 6.10 1.88
CA ARG A 22 -12.38 4.73 2.29
C ARG A 22 -13.52 3.82 1.88
N GLU A 23 -13.16 2.55 1.67
CA GLU A 23 -14.16 1.53 1.35
C GLU A 23 -15.02 1.98 0.15
N ALA A 24 -14.35 2.70 -0.77
CA ALA A 24 -15.00 3.16 -1.98
C ALA A 24 -15.30 1.97 -2.89
N ARG A 25 -16.54 1.89 -3.35
CA ARG A 25 -16.91 0.91 -4.36
C ARG A 25 -16.38 1.35 -5.71
N ALA A 26 -15.24 0.83 -6.08
CA ALA A 26 -14.61 1.12 -7.35
C ALA A 26 -14.00 -0.17 -7.92
N GLY A 27 -14.02 -0.29 -9.24
CA GLY A 27 -13.42 -1.41 -9.95
C GLY A 27 -14.39 -2.51 -10.37
N TYR A 28 -13.93 -3.31 -11.30
CA TYR A 28 -14.66 -4.46 -11.85
C TYR A 28 -14.17 -5.74 -11.17
N ALA A 29 -14.76 -6.09 -10.02
CA ALA A 29 -14.66 -7.47 -9.56
C ALA A 29 -15.67 -8.34 -10.34
N VAL A 30 -15.27 -9.55 -10.68
CA VAL A 30 -16.05 -10.48 -11.56
C VAL A 30 -17.45 -10.81 -11.01
N SER A 31 -17.74 -10.56 -9.73
CA SER A 31 -19.05 -10.85 -9.12
C SER A 31 -19.69 -9.70 -8.36
N ASP A 32 -18.91 -8.67 -7.98
CA ASP A 32 -19.40 -7.48 -7.26
C ASP A 32 -18.41 -6.33 -7.42
N LEU A 33 -18.88 -5.08 -7.24
CA LEU A 33 -18.01 -3.92 -7.13
C LEU A 33 -17.05 -4.14 -5.97
N GLY A 34 -15.75 -4.29 -6.26
CA GLY A 34 -14.72 -4.42 -5.24
C GLY A 34 -14.64 -3.19 -4.36
N GLU A 35 -14.27 -3.39 -3.11
CA GLU A 35 -14.11 -2.32 -2.13
C GLU A 35 -12.62 -1.97 -1.99
N LEU A 36 -12.27 -0.74 -2.33
CA LEU A 36 -10.91 -0.21 -2.17
C LEU A 36 -10.71 0.35 -0.76
N ASP A 37 -9.60 0.04 -0.14
CA ASP A 37 -9.27 0.61 1.18
C ASP A 37 -9.09 2.13 1.12
N PHE A 38 -8.57 2.64 0.00
CA PHE A 38 -8.37 4.08 -0.23
C PHE A 38 -8.67 4.45 -1.67
N TYR A 39 -9.42 5.54 -1.82
CA TYR A 39 -9.71 6.17 -3.10
C TYR A 39 -9.39 7.65 -3.00
N ILE A 40 -8.42 8.13 -3.79
CA ILE A 40 -7.95 9.52 -3.78
C ILE A 40 -8.35 10.18 -5.09
N TYR A 41 -9.04 11.30 -5.00
CA TYR A 41 -9.52 12.04 -6.15
C TYR A 41 -9.39 13.55 -5.95
N SER A 42 -9.44 14.29 -7.03
CA SER A 42 -9.59 15.74 -7.02
C SER A 42 -10.89 16.15 -7.71
N TYR A 43 -11.51 17.19 -7.19
CA TYR A 43 -12.65 17.83 -7.84
C TYR A 43 -12.34 19.33 -7.97
N ARG A 44 -11.96 19.76 -9.18
CA ARG A 44 -11.61 21.15 -9.46
C ARG A 44 -12.32 21.59 -10.75
N ASP A 45 -12.89 22.79 -10.75
CA ASP A 45 -13.55 23.42 -11.90
C ASP A 45 -14.65 22.56 -12.55
N GLY A 46 -15.40 21.82 -11.71
CA GLY A 46 -16.43 20.91 -12.19
C GLY A 46 -15.90 19.59 -12.77
N ILE A 47 -14.58 19.35 -12.74
CA ILE A 47 -13.93 18.16 -13.27
C ILE A 47 -13.51 17.25 -12.14
N TYR A 48 -14.04 16.04 -12.17
CA TYR A 48 -13.62 14.94 -11.31
C TYR A 48 -12.45 14.20 -11.93
N ARG A 49 -11.40 13.96 -11.15
CA ARG A 49 -10.22 13.18 -11.58
C ARG A 49 -9.82 12.21 -10.49
N GLN A 50 -9.80 10.93 -10.81
CA GLN A 50 -9.15 9.92 -9.99
C GLN A 50 -7.64 10.17 -10.00
N VAL A 51 -7.04 10.22 -8.82
CA VAL A 51 -5.61 10.45 -8.66
C VAL A 51 -4.90 9.14 -8.31
N ALA A 52 -5.37 8.46 -7.26
CA ALA A 52 -4.76 7.23 -6.82
C ALA A 52 -5.76 6.30 -6.13
N ILE A 53 -5.43 5.02 -6.13
CA ILE A 53 -6.12 4.01 -5.35
C ILE A 53 -5.14 3.26 -4.47
N GLY A 54 -5.60 2.70 -3.36
CA GLY A 54 -4.70 2.04 -2.42
C GLY A 54 -5.31 0.88 -1.66
N GLU A 55 -4.45 -0.08 -1.35
CA GLU A 55 -4.75 -1.25 -0.54
C GLU A 55 -3.87 -1.31 0.70
N ASN A 56 -4.45 -1.70 1.83
CA ASN A 56 -3.77 -1.85 3.11
C ASN A 56 -3.96 -3.25 3.65
N LYS A 57 -2.90 -4.03 3.68
CA LYS A 57 -2.93 -5.43 4.14
C LYS A 57 -1.83 -5.73 5.15
N GLN A 58 -2.01 -6.81 5.90
CA GLN A 58 -0.94 -7.37 6.72
C GLN A 58 0.14 -7.97 5.82
N TRP A 59 1.35 -8.12 6.37
CA TRP A 59 2.49 -8.66 5.64
C TRP A 59 2.20 -9.99 4.90
N GLY A 60 1.47 -10.91 5.54
CA GLY A 60 1.15 -12.21 4.93
C GLY A 60 0.22 -12.15 3.71
N GLU A 61 -0.49 -11.04 3.52
CA GLU A 61 -1.48 -10.84 2.45
C GLU A 61 -0.97 -9.84 1.38
N TYR A 62 0.31 -9.48 1.46
CA TYR A 62 0.86 -8.43 0.61
C TYR A 62 0.83 -8.78 -0.88
N ASN A 63 1.14 -10.02 -1.24
CA ASN A 63 1.09 -10.46 -2.64
C ASN A 63 -0.31 -10.28 -3.24
N ASP A 64 -1.33 -10.69 -2.50
CA ASP A 64 -2.72 -10.60 -2.94
C ASP A 64 -3.17 -9.15 -3.09
N SER A 65 -2.67 -8.25 -2.22
CA SER A 65 -2.99 -6.81 -2.31
C SER A 65 -2.49 -6.16 -3.60
N ILE A 66 -1.36 -6.62 -4.14
CA ILE A 66 -0.84 -6.12 -5.42
C ILE A 66 -1.78 -6.52 -6.55
N GLY A 67 -2.19 -7.79 -6.58
CA GLY A 67 -3.12 -8.30 -7.58
C GLY A 67 -4.48 -7.61 -7.55
N GLN A 68 -5.06 -7.43 -6.35
CA GLN A 68 -6.29 -6.68 -6.18
C GLN A 68 -6.17 -5.25 -6.71
N LEU A 69 -5.11 -4.54 -6.32
CA LEU A 69 -4.89 -3.16 -6.72
C LEU A 69 -4.76 -3.01 -8.23
N LEU A 70 -3.97 -3.86 -8.89
CA LEU A 70 -3.82 -3.86 -10.35
C LEU A 70 -5.13 -4.17 -11.07
N GLY A 71 -5.96 -5.06 -10.52
CA GLY A 71 -7.29 -5.36 -11.05
C GLY A 71 -8.27 -4.20 -10.95
N TYR A 72 -8.03 -3.23 -10.06
CA TYR A 72 -8.87 -2.03 -9.91
C TYR A 72 -8.33 -0.80 -10.65
N MET A 73 -7.08 -0.84 -11.11
CA MET A 73 -6.50 0.26 -11.87
C MET A 73 -7.07 0.29 -13.28
N ASP A 74 -7.43 1.48 -13.70
CA ASP A 74 -7.86 1.78 -15.06
C ASP A 74 -6.91 2.79 -15.72
N ASN A 75 -7.18 3.11 -16.98
CA ASN A 75 -6.37 4.07 -17.74
C ASN A 75 -6.42 5.52 -17.22
N ASN A 76 -7.30 5.82 -16.27
CA ASN A 76 -7.45 7.15 -15.65
C ASN A 76 -6.72 7.23 -14.32
N THR A 77 -6.36 6.10 -13.73
CA THR A 77 -5.62 6.02 -12.46
C THR A 77 -4.17 6.45 -12.69
N GLN A 78 -3.73 7.52 -12.04
CA GLN A 78 -2.35 8.00 -12.21
C GLN A 78 -1.34 7.06 -11.56
N PHE A 79 -1.64 6.57 -10.34
CA PHE A 79 -0.82 5.58 -9.65
C PHE A 79 -1.64 4.80 -8.61
N GLY A 80 -1.14 3.65 -8.24
CA GLY A 80 -1.65 2.87 -7.13
C GLY A 80 -0.67 2.86 -5.96
N PHE A 81 -1.14 2.46 -4.76
CA PHE A 81 -0.23 2.25 -3.64
C PHE A 81 -0.68 1.11 -2.73
N THR A 82 0.29 0.41 -2.17
CA THR A 82 0.06 -0.59 -1.13
C THR A 82 0.65 -0.12 0.20
N ILE A 83 -0.02 -0.42 1.29
CA ILE A 83 0.49 -0.20 2.65
C ILE A 83 0.59 -1.55 3.36
N ILE A 84 1.81 -2.02 3.59
CA ILE A 84 2.05 -3.18 4.45
C ILE A 84 1.94 -2.74 5.91
N TYR A 85 0.91 -3.22 6.60
CA TYR A 85 0.82 -3.04 8.04
C TYR A 85 1.54 -4.18 8.76
N ASN A 86 2.76 -3.92 9.22
CA ASN A 86 3.58 -4.91 9.90
C ASN A 86 3.50 -4.79 11.42
N LYS A 87 2.85 -5.75 12.07
CA LYS A 87 2.73 -5.81 13.54
C LYS A 87 3.50 -6.95 14.20
N ASP A 88 3.81 -8.01 13.46
CA ASP A 88 4.27 -9.27 14.04
C ASP A 88 5.62 -9.75 13.48
N THR A 89 6.05 -9.24 12.32
CA THR A 89 7.28 -9.69 11.64
C THR A 89 8.42 -8.67 11.83
N ARG A 90 9.66 -9.12 11.90
CA ARG A 90 10.82 -8.24 11.95
C ARG A 90 10.90 -7.39 10.68
N LEU A 91 11.16 -6.09 10.82
CA LEU A 91 11.16 -5.16 9.70
C LEU A 91 12.06 -5.61 8.55
N ASN A 92 13.31 -6.02 8.82
CA ASN A 92 14.24 -6.49 7.78
C ASN A 92 13.69 -7.69 6.99
N THR A 93 12.94 -8.58 7.64
CA THR A 93 12.28 -9.71 6.97
C THR A 93 11.20 -9.22 6.00
N VAL A 94 10.43 -8.22 6.41
CA VAL A 94 9.41 -7.59 5.56
C VAL A 94 10.04 -6.86 4.38
N LEU A 95 11.07 -6.04 4.63
CA LEU A 95 11.72 -5.26 3.57
C LEU A 95 12.37 -6.16 2.50
N ASN A 96 13.11 -7.19 2.93
CA ASN A 96 13.75 -8.13 2.00
C ASN A 96 12.72 -9.02 1.29
N GLY A 97 11.72 -9.52 2.02
CA GLY A 97 10.66 -10.33 1.46
C GLY A 97 9.81 -9.57 0.45
N ARG A 98 9.50 -8.30 0.71
CA ARG A 98 8.79 -7.41 -0.21
C ARG A 98 9.52 -7.29 -1.54
N LYS A 99 10.84 -7.02 -1.55
CA LYS A 99 11.63 -6.95 -2.78
C LYS A 99 11.54 -8.25 -3.59
N ARG A 100 11.66 -9.39 -2.93
CA ARG A 100 11.54 -10.71 -3.59
C ARG A 100 10.16 -10.93 -4.18
N ILE A 101 9.08 -10.63 -3.41
CA ILE A 101 7.71 -10.77 -3.92
C ILE A 101 7.52 -9.91 -5.17
N LEU A 102 7.97 -8.65 -5.15
CA LEU A 102 7.86 -7.77 -6.31
C LEU A 102 8.65 -8.28 -7.53
N GLN A 103 9.84 -8.85 -7.32
CA GLN A 103 10.66 -9.43 -8.40
C GLN A 103 10.02 -10.64 -9.08
N GLU A 104 9.25 -11.41 -8.31
CA GLU A 104 8.61 -12.65 -8.74
C GLU A 104 7.12 -12.45 -9.11
N PHE A 105 6.60 -11.21 -8.95
CA PHE A 105 5.18 -10.94 -9.11
C PHE A 105 4.73 -11.04 -10.56
N GLU A 106 3.71 -11.84 -10.79
CA GLU A 106 2.94 -11.92 -12.04
C GLU A 106 1.54 -12.47 -11.77
N ILE A 107 0.60 -12.18 -12.64
CA ILE A 107 -0.74 -12.76 -12.65
C ILE A 107 -0.94 -13.43 -14.01
N GLU A 108 -0.94 -14.77 -14.03
CA GLU A 108 -1.14 -15.58 -15.26
C GLU A 108 -0.24 -15.15 -16.44
N GLY A 109 0.93 -14.63 -16.14
CA GLY A 109 1.88 -14.11 -17.12
C GLY A 109 1.78 -12.62 -17.42
N ASP A 110 0.72 -11.97 -16.98
CA ASP A 110 0.48 -10.52 -17.10
C ASP A 110 0.92 -9.76 -15.85
N PHE A 111 0.86 -8.43 -15.92
CA PHE A 111 1.17 -7.51 -14.82
C PHE A 111 2.56 -7.69 -14.18
N LYS A 112 3.50 -8.25 -14.89
CA LYS A 112 4.89 -8.36 -14.43
C LYS A 112 5.47 -6.99 -14.12
N VAL A 113 6.40 -6.96 -13.18
CA VAL A 113 7.22 -5.76 -12.98
C VAL A 113 8.12 -5.56 -14.19
N VAL A 114 8.07 -4.37 -14.76
CA VAL A 114 8.88 -3.95 -15.91
C VAL A 114 9.99 -3.03 -15.43
N GLY A 115 11.23 -3.36 -15.81
CA GLY A 115 12.41 -2.62 -15.40
C GLY A 115 12.85 -2.93 -13.97
N GLU A 116 13.47 -1.95 -13.33
CA GLU A 116 13.99 -2.09 -11.96
C GLU A 116 12.96 -1.68 -10.90
N ILE A 117 13.06 -2.30 -9.74
CA ILE A 117 12.34 -1.85 -8.54
C ILE A 117 13.11 -0.65 -7.96
N GLU A 118 12.49 0.51 -8.01
CA GLU A 118 13.13 1.76 -7.62
C GLU A 118 12.91 2.10 -6.14
N GLU A 119 13.93 2.64 -5.49
CA GLU A 119 13.79 3.28 -4.19
C GLU A 119 13.37 4.74 -4.40
N VAL A 120 12.33 5.19 -3.68
CA VAL A 120 11.82 6.55 -3.85
C VAL A 120 12.71 7.53 -3.08
N GLU A 121 13.31 8.48 -3.79
CA GLU A 121 14.19 9.48 -3.19
C GLU A 121 13.47 10.28 -2.09
N GLY A 122 14.16 10.47 -0.96
CA GLY A 122 13.62 11.20 0.20
C GLY A 122 12.60 10.42 1.03
N MET A 123 12.24 9.19 0.64
CA MET A 123 11.29 8.34 1.38
C MET A 123 11.95 7.05 1.85
N THR A 124 12.12 6.90 3.14
CA THR A 124 12.70 5.68 3.72
C THR A 124 11.78 4.48 3.51
N ASP A 125 12.33 3.40 2.99
CA ASP A 125 11.65 2.12 2.82
C ASP A 125 10.42 2.17 1.88
N VAL A 126 10.32 3.13 0.97
CA VAL A 126 9.31 3.17 -0.08
C VAL A 126 9.90 2.67 -1.39
N LEU A 127 9.22 1.72 -2.03
CA LEU A 127 9.58 1.21 -3.35
C LEU A 127 8.57 1.67 -4.39
N ARG A 128 9.01 1.86 -5.62
CA ARG A 128 8.18 2.06 -6.80
C ARG A 128 8.39 0.90 -7.78
N THR A 129 7.31 0.42 -8.36
CA THR A 129 7.32 -0.54 -9.47
C THR A 129 6.51 -0.01 -10.64
N SER A 130 6.84 -0.48 -11.83
CA SER A 130 6.08 -0.26 -13.05
C SER A 130 5.56 -1.62 -13.53
N HIS A 131 4.27 -1.69 -13.86
CA HIS A 131 3.63 -2.89 -14.38
C HIS A 131 3.03 -2.58 -15.74
N GLU A 132 3.20 -3.47 -16.70
CA GLU A 132 2.59 -3.29 -18.02
C GLU A 132 1.07 -3.33 -17.93
N ASN A 133 0.42 -2.42 -18.66
CA ASN A 133 -1.04 -2.44 -18.78
C ASN A 133 -1.43 -3.43 -19.88
N PRO A 134 -2.07 -4.57 -19.56
CA PRO A 134 -2.42 -5.59 -20.56
C PRO A 134 -3.45 -5.11 -21.59
N GLU A 135 -4.29 -4.13 -21.22
CA GLU A 135 -5.28 -3.55 -22.13
C GLU A 135 -4.67 -2.54 -23.11
N LYS A 136 -3.50 -1.99 -22.78
CA LYS A 136 -2.86 -0.93 -23.57
C LYS A 136 -1.35 -1.12 -23.60
N PRO A 137 -0.84 -2.01 -24.45
CA PRO A 137 0.59 -2.27 -24.57
C PRO A 137 1.41 -0.99 -24.75
N GLY A 138 2.52 -0.90 -24.01
CA GLY A 138 3.38 0.27 -23.96
C GLY A 138 2.98 1.34 -22.94
N ASN A 139 1.84 1.16 -22.24
CA ASN A 139 1.48 1.96 -21.07
C ASN A 139 1.79 1.16 -19.80
N TYR A 140 2.03 1.88 -18.71
CA TYR A 140 2.42 1.30 -17.45
C TYR A 140 1.56 1.80 -16.30
N PHE A 141 1.23 0.90 -15.38
CA PHE A 141 0.71 1.23 -14.06
C PHE A 141 1.89 1.42 -13.10
N TYR A 142 1.88 2.50 -12.34
CA TYR A 142 2.89 2.77 -11.32
C TYR A 142 2.34 2.47 -9.94
N LEU A 143 3.06 1.63 -9.18
CA LEU A 143 2.70 1.31 -7.82
C LEU A 143 3.76 1.79 -6.83
N TYR A 144 3.31 2.38 -5.72
CA TYR A 144 4.15 2.74 -4.58
C TYR A 144 3.88 1.80 -3.41
N HIS A 145 4.93 1.27 -2.81
CA HIS A 145 4.84 0.24 -1.77
C HIS A 145 5.39 0.77 -0.45
N PHE A 146 4.49 1.06 0.48
CA PHE A 146 4.81 1.58 1.81
C PHE A 146 4.86 0.46 2.84
N VAL A 147 5.66 0.65 3.91
CA VAL A 147 5.66 -0.22 5.09
C VAL A 147 5.36 0.60 6.33
N PHE A 148 4.25 0.32 6.97
CA PHE A 148 3.91 0.87 8.28
C PHE A 148 4.25 -0.14 9.37
N ASN A 149 5.43 0.04 10.00
CA ASN A 149 5.97 -0.91 10.95
C ASN A 149 5.67 -0.54 12.41
N VAL A 150 4.84 -1.34 13.06
CA VAL A 150 4.58 -1.28 14.51
C VAL A 150 5.20 -2.46 15.27
N CYS A 151 5.84 -3.41 14.57
CA CYS A 151 6.56 -4.51 15.18
C CYS A 151 7.86 -3.99 15.80
N LYS A 152 7.95 -4.07 17.12
CA LYS A 152 9.12 -3.65 17.90
C LYS A 152 9.47 -4.74 18.92
N PRO A 153 9.98 -5.91 18.48
CA PRO A 153 10.20 -7.06 19.35
C PRO A 153 11.18 -6.76 20.49
N GLU A 154 12.19 -5.93 20.24
CA GLU A 154 13.18 -5.54 21.24
C GLU A 154 12.55 -4.67 22.34
N ARG A 155 11.68 -3.74 21.98
CA ARG A 155 10.96 -2.89 22.95
C ARG A 155 9.94 -3.71 23.75
N LYS A 156 9.22 -4.66 23.10
CA LYS A 156 8.33 -5.61 23.81
C LYS A 156 9.13 -6.44 24.83
N ARG A 157 10.31 -6.95 24.45
CA ARG A 157 11.19 -7.72 25.35
C ARG A 157 11.64 -6.88 26.53
N SER A 158 12.12 -5.65 26.30
CA SER A 158 12.54 -4.72 27.35
C SER A 158 11.41 -4.41 28.32
N ALA A 159 10.21 -4.08 27.84
CA ALA A 159 9.05 -3.83 28.67
C ALA A 159 8.67 -5.04 29.54
N ASN A 160 8.71 -6.25 28.96
CA ASN A 160 8.41 -7.49 29.69
C ASN A 160 9.43 -7.78 30.79
N ILE A 161 10.72 -7.55 30.55
CA ILE A 161 11.78 -7.69 31.56
C ILE A 161 11.56 -6.70 32.71
N SER A 162 11.26 -5.45 32.41
CA SER A 162 10.98 -4.42 33.41
C SER A 162 9.77 -4.78 34.28
N ARG A 163 8.67 -5.24 33.70
CA ARG A 163 7.48 -5.70 34.43
C ARG A 163 7.75 -6.89 35.35
N LYS A 164 8.57 -7.86 34.91
CA LYS A 164 8.98 -9.00 35.73
C LYS A 164 9.82 -8.59 36.94
N ARG A 165 10.71 -7.61 36.76
CA ARG A 165 11.54 -7.06 37.88
C ARG A 165 10.69 -6.34 38.93
N THR A 166 9.70 -5.57 38.50
CA THR A 166 8.79 -4.86 39.44
C THR A 166 7.92 -5.82 40.22
N ARG A 167 7.47 -6.93 39.60
CA ARG A 167 6.67 -7.97 40.30
C ARG A 167 7.47 -8.80 41.33
N LYS A 168 8.80 -8.92 41.17
CA LYS A 168 9.68 -9.61 42.10
C LYS A 168 10.08 -8.75 43.31
N LYS A 169 9.83 -7.44 43.26
CA LYS A 169 10.12 -6.50 44.36
C LYS A 169 8.92 -6.19 45.26
N LYS A 170 7.74 -6.73 44.94
CA LYS A 170 6.55 -6.78 45.78
C LYS A 170 6.38 -8.19 46.38
#